data_e4a7b6024d7b14437bb90e497ad95097
#
_entry.id   e4a7b6024d7b14437bb90e497ad95097
#
_cell.length_a   1.000
_cell.length_b   1.000
_cell.length_c   1.000
_cell.angle_alpha   90.00
_cell.angle_beta   90.00
_cell.angle_gamma   90.00
#
_symmetry.space_group_name_H-M   'P 1'
#
loop_
_entity.id
_entity.type
_entity.pdbx_description
1 polymer ?
#
loop_
_entity_poly.entity_id
_entity_poly.type
_entity_poly.pdbx_seq_one_letter_code
_entity_poly.pdbx_strand_id
1 'polypeptide(L)'
;TGGFTYNSTRPEIFSIISLLLQKGIDKDNIYNKVFHNYSEHALRLRSHIILNKMNYIENLHASYFIITKSDLQKFHFIKGDLEGLVNTPQLIKGLKLSISLREDTEKPNLILVSLRSSNGFHCQPMATKFFNGGGHADAAGGKLHCSMEEAEQVTIKALLAYRGELEKN
;
A
#
# COMPACT_ATOMS: atom_id res chain seq x y z
N THR A 1 -0.24 -15.68 3.89
CA THR A 1 -0.90 -16.20 2.67
C THR A 1 -1.84 -15.18 2.00
N GLY A 2 -2.25 -14.09 2.68
CA GLY A 2 -3.06 -13.00 2.10
C GLY A 2 -4.24 -13.46 1.23
N GLY A 3 -5.07 -14.36 1.73
CA GLY A 3 -6.16 -14.94 0.91
C GLY A 3 -5.66 -15.81 -0.25
N PHE A 4 -4.46 -16.40 -0.11
CA PHE A 4 -3.76 -17.21 -1.13
C PHE A 4 -3.22 -16.43 -2.32
N THR A 5 -3.07 -15.13 -2.20
CA THR A 5 -2.47 -14.26 -3.23
C THR A 5 -0.96 -14.08 -3.08
N TYR A 6 -0.42 -14.39 -1.88
CA TYR A 6 1.02 -14.25 -1.58
C TYR A 6 1.59 -15.53 -0.97
N ASN A 7 2.78 -15.95 -1.44
CA ASN A 7 3.55 -17.06 -0.89
C ASN A 7 2.72 -18.34 -0.66
N SER A 8 1.81 -18.65 -1.56
CA SER A 8 0.85 -19.77 -1.45
C SER A 8 1.01 -20.81 -2.56
N THR A 9 2.19 -20.90 -3.15
CA THR A 9 2.52 -21.87 -4.21
C THR A 9 2.88 -23.27 -3.67
N ARG A 10 3.09 -23.40 -2.37
CA ARG A 10 3.46 -24.67 -1.73
C ARG A 10 2.21 -25.52 -1.45
N PRO A 11 2.14 -26.78 -1.94
CA PRO A 11 0.98 -27.66 -1.75
C PRO A 11 0.66 -27.93 -0.28
N GLU A 12 1.66 -27.93 0.61
CA GLU A 12 1.50 -28.18 2.04
C GLU A 12 0.56 -27.17 2.72
N ILE A 13 0.49 -25.94 2.20
CA ILE A 13 -0.44 -24.90 2.70
C ILE A 13 -1.89 -25.40 2.61
N PHE A 14 -2.26 -25.98 1.48
CA PHE A 14 -3.61 -26.50 1.24
C PHE A 14 -3.89 -27.76 2.08
N SER A 15 -2.87 -28.61 2.30
CA SER A 15 -2.98 -29.75 3.21
C SER A 15 -3.23 -29.31 4.64
N ILE A 16 -2.54 -28.27 5.12
CA ILE A 16 -2.76 -27.70 6.45
C ILE A 16 -4.17 -27.11 6.55
N ILE A 17 -4.65 -26.41 5.53
CA ILE A 17 -6.01 -25.86 5.52
C ILE A 17 -7.04 -26.97 5.57
N SER A 18 -6.87 -28.05 4.79
CA SER A 18 -7.74 -29.21 4.84
C SER A 18 -7.82 -29.82 6.25
N LEU A 19 -6.65 -29.99 6.89
CA LEU A 19 -6.59 -30.47 8.28
C LEU A 19 -7.32 -29.55 9.26
N LEU A 20 -7.14 -28.24 9.12
CA LEU A 20 -7.82 -27.25 9.98
C LEU A 20 -9.34 -27.30 9.81
N LEU A 21 -9.83 -27.42 8.56
CA LEU A 21 -11.26 -27.57 8.27
C LEU A 21 -11.81 -28.85 8.90
N GLN A 22 -11.09 -29.98 8.82
CA GLN A 22 -11.45 -31.24 9.51
C GLN A 22 -11.52 -31.07 11.04
N LYS A 23 -10.74 -30.17 11.61
CA LYS A 23 -10.79 -29.81 13.03
C LYS A 23 -11.95 -28.85 13.38
N GLY A 24 -12.78 -28.47 12.42
CA GLY A 24 -13.98 -27.67 12.63
C GLY A 24 -13.75 -26.17 12.71
N ILE A 25 -12.66 -25.64 12.14
CA ILE A 25 -12.54 -24.18 12.06
C ILE A 25 -13.64 -23.60 11.16
N ASP A 26 -14.21 -22.50 11.58
CA ASP A 26 -15.14 -21.71 10.78
C ASP A 26 -14.36 -20.74 9.90
N LYS A 27 -13.98 -21.23 8.69
CA LYS A 27 -13.21 -20.47 7.71
C LYS A 27 -13.94 -19.19 7.28
N ASP A 28 -15.24 -19.26 7.10
CA ASP A 28 -16.01 -18.13 6.58
C ASP A 28 -16.15 -17.02 7.61
N ASN A 29 -16.32 -17.37 8.88
CA ASN A 29 -16.29 -16.41 9.98
C ASN A 29 -14.91 -15.73 10.11
N ILE A 30 -13.83 -16.50 9.99
CA ILE A 30 -12.47 -15.95 9.98
C ILE A 30 -12.29 -14.98 8.81
N TYR A 31 -12.69 -15.37 7.61
CA TYR A 31 -12.61 -14.53 6.41
C TYR A 31 -13.40 -13.22 6.58
N ASN A 32 -14.64 -13.31 7.06
CA ASN A 32 -15.48 -12.15 7.31
C ASN A 32 -14.85 -11.18 8.32
N LYS A 33 -14.31 -11.70 9.43
CA LYS A 33 -13.64 -10.88 10.45
C LYS A 33 -12.37 -10.19 9.94
N VAL A 34 -11.68 -10.80 8.99
CA VAL A 34 -10.42 -10.26 8.45
C VAL A 34 -10.68 -9.30 7.29
N PHE A 35 -11.58 -9.63 6.37
CA PHE A 35 -11.74 -8.93 5.10
C PHE A 35 -13.02 -8.09 5.00
N HIS A 36 -14.06 -8.39 5.81
CA HIS A 36 -15.32 -7.65 5.81
C HIS A 36 -15.51 -6.89 7.12
N ASN A 37 -14.52 -6.12 7.52
CA ASN A 37 -14.49 -5.43 8.81
C ASN A 37 -14.27 -3.91 8.69
N TYR A 38 -14.53 -3.34 7.52
CA TYR A 38 -14.47 -1.89 7.36
C TYR A 38 -15.74 -1.22 7.85
N SER A 39 -15.58 -0.10 8.57
CA SER A 39 -16.70 0.82 8.83
C SER A 39 -17.12 1.52 7.53
N GLU A 40 -18.33 2.10 7.51
CA GLU A 40 -18.77 2.93 6.39
C GLU A 40 -17.78 4.09 6.13
N HIS A 41 -17.32 4.74 7.19
CA HIS A 41 -16.35 5.84 7.11
C HIS A 41 -15.02 5.39 6.48
N ALA A 42 -14.50 4.24 6.90
CA ALA A 42 -13.29 3.67 6.34
C ALA A 42 -13.45 3.37 4.83
N LEU A 43 -14.58 2.79 4.44
CA LEU A 43 -14.85 2.50 3.03
C LEU A 43 -14.97 3.78 2.20
N ARG A 44 -15.67 4.81 2.72
CA ARG A 44 -15.77 6.12 2.05
C ARG A 44 -14.42 6.82 1.94
N LEU A 45 -13.59 6.78 2.99
CA LEU A 45 -12.23 7.34 2.98
C LEU A 45 -11.38 6.66 1.89
N ARG A 46 -11.37 5.34 1.85
CA ARG A 46 -10.63 4.56 0.85
C ARG A 46 -11.07 4.90 -0.57
N SER A 47 -12.38 4.96 -0.81
CA SER A 47 -12.95 5.33 -2.10
C SER A 47 -12.59 6.75 -2.50
N HIS A 48 -12.64 7.69 -1.56
CA HIS A 48 -12.23 9.08 -1.78
C HIS A 48 -10.75 9.19 -2.19
N ILE A 49 -9.87 8.46 -1.49
CA ILE A 49 -8.45 8.48 -1.79
C ILE A 49 -8.17 7.89 -3.17
N ILE A 50 -8.78 6.76 -3.50
CA ILE A 50 -8.59 6.12 -4.81
C ILE A 50 -9.08 7.04 -5.93
N LEU A 51 -10.27 7.64 -5.79
CA LEU A 51 -10.87 8.44 -6.85
C LEU A 51 -10.24 9.82 -6.99
N ASN A 52 -9.91 10.49 -5.87
CA ASN A 52 -9.58 11.91 -5.88
C ASN A 52 -8.12 12.23 -5.52
N LYS A 53 -7.37 11.26 -5.00
CA LYS A 53 -6.01 11.49 -4.47
C LYS A 53 -4.95 10.59 -5.10
N MET A 54 -5.35 9.67 -5.97
CA MET A 54 -4.42 8.83 -6.70
C MET A 54 -3.91 9.56 -7.93
N ASN A 55 -2.59 9.70 -8.01
CA ASN A 55 -1.87 10.16 -9.18
C ASN A 55 -1.32 8.93 -9.92
N TYR A 56 -1.85 8.64 -11.09
CA TYR A 56 -1.38 7.55 -11.94
C TYR A 56 -0.45 8.08 -13.03
N ILE A 57 0.74 7.48 -13.15
CA ILE A 57 1.76 7.87 -14.13
C ILE A 57 1.97 6.68 -15.07
N GLU A 58 1.20 6.69 -16.16
CA GLU A 58 1.09 5.56 -17.08
C GLU A 58 2.45 5.14 -17.66
N ASN A 59 3.24 6.08 -18.15
CA ASN A 59 4.54 5.81 -18.76
C ASN A 59 5.60 5.27 -17.79
N LEU A 60 5.38 5.43 -16.47
CA LEU A 60 6.25 4.86 -15.43
C LEU A 60 5.66 3.61 -14.77
N HIS A 61 4.48 3.16 -15.19
CA HIS A 61 3.77 2.07 -14.53
C HIS A 61 3.69 2.24 -13.00
N ALA A 62 3.47 3.48 -12.56
CA ALA A 62 3.52 3.84 -11.14
C ALA A 62 2.31 4.69 -10.74
N SER A 63 1.98 4.63 -9.46
CA SER A 63 0.99 5.51 -8.86
C SER A 63 1.44 6.00 -7.48
N TYR A 64 0.93 7.15 -7.06
CA TYR A 64 1.08 7.60 -5.68
C TYR A 64 -0.18 8.29 -5.16
N PHE A 65 -0.38 8.21 -3.84
CA PHE A 65 -1.46 8.89 -3.12
C PHE A 65 -0.91 10.01 -2.26
N ILE A 66 -1.65 11.13 -2.21
CA ILE A 66 -1.44 12.20 -1.24
C ILE A 66 -2.62 12.22 -0.27
N ILE A 67 -2.36 11.90 0.99
CA ILE A 67 -3.38 11.75 2.03
C ILE A 67 -3.11 12.75 3.14
N THR A 68 -3.92 13.81 3.20
CA THR A 68 -3.75 14.91 4.15
C THR A 68 -4.49 14.65 5.46
N LYS A 69 -4.12 15.36 6.52
CA LYS A 69 -4.90 15.39 7.78
C LYS A 69 -6.34 15.81 7.57
N SER A 70 -6.58 16.74 6.64
CA SER A 70 -7.94 17.18 6.30
C SER A 70 -8.78 16.03 5.73
N ASP A 71 -8.19 15.20 4.84
CA ASP A 71 -8.87 14.00 4.34
C ASP A 71 -9.20 13.03 5.48
N LEU A 72 -8.24 12.80 6.38
CA LEU A 72 -8.42 11.89 7.52
C LEU A 72 -9.50 12.38 8.47
N GLN A 73 -9.53 13.68 8.79
CA GLN A 73 -10.55 14.29 9.66
C GLN A 73 -11.94 14.25 9.04
N LYS A 74 -12.05 14.58 7.74
CA LYS A 74 -13.32 14.58 7.02
C LYS A 74 -14.05 13.23 7.08
N PHE A 75 -13.32 12.13 7.11
CA PHE A 75 -13.87 10.78 7.12
C PHE A 75 -13.73 10.08 8.47
N HIS A 76 -13.46 10.81 9.56
CA HIS A 76 -13.33 10.25 10.91
C HIS A 76 -12.37 9.05 10.98
N PHE A 77 -11.20 9.18 10.33
CA PHE A 77 -10.18 8.14 10.25
C PHE A 77 -9.82 7.58 11.63
N ILE A 78 -9.79 6.27 11.73
CA ILE A 78 -9.18 5.52 12.82
C ILE A 78 -8.01 4.67 12.32
N LYS A 79 -7.06 4.42 13.21
CA LYS A 79 -5.88 3.62 12.88
C LYS A 79 -6.31 2.22 12.39
N GLY A 80 -5.87 1.85 11.20
CA GLY A 80 -6.25 0.60 10.52
C GLY A 80 -7.10 0.82 9.26
N ASP A 81 -7.89 1.90 9.16
CA ASP A 81 -8.80 2.14 8.03
C ASP A 81 -8.12 2.14 6.66
N LEU A 82 -6.86 2.57 6.60
CA LEU A 82 -6.07 2.64 5.37
C LEU A 82 -5.10 1.45 5.20
N GLU A 83 -5.18 0.44 6.07
CA GLU A 83 -4.32 -0.71 5.93
C GLU A 83 -4.57 -1.43 4.60
N GLY A 84 -3.48 -1.72 3.88
CA GLY A 84 -3.55 -2.34 2.56
C GLY A 84 -4.03 -1.43 1.41
N LEU A 85 -4.42 -0.17 1.64
CA LEU A 85 -4.84 0.73 0.57
C LEU A 85 -3.77 0.88 -0.52
N VAL A 86 -2.50 0.97 -0.12
CA VAL A 86 -1.35 1.08 -1.04
C VAL A 86 -1.23 -0.13 -1.99
N ASN A 87 -1.86 -1.26 -1.70
CA ASN A 87 -1.90 -2.42 -2.60
C ASN A 87 -2.96 -2.28 -3.71
N THR A 88 -3.97 -1.41 -3.51
CA THR A 88 -5.11 -1.32 -4.45
C THR A 88 -4.68 -0.98 -5.88
N PRO A 89 -3.75 -0.05 -6.13
CA PRO A 89 -3.31 0.24 -7.49
C PRO A 89 -2.60 -0.94 -8.20
N GLN A 90 -2.12 -1.94 -7.44
CA GLN A 90 -1.53 -3.15 -8.04
C GLN A 90 -2.55 -3.98 -8.84
N LEU A 91 -3.85 -3.67 -8.72
CA LEU A 91 -4.91 -4.24 -9.56
C LEU A 91 -4.89 -3.67 -10.99
N ILE A 92 -4.22 -2.55 -11.23
CA ILE A 92 -4.03 -1.98 -12.57
C ILE A 92 -3.05 -2.85 -13.34
N LYS A 93 -3.46 -3.33 -14.50
CA LYS A 93 -2.63 -4.20 -15.34
C LYS A 93 -1.29 -3.53 -15.67
N GLY A 94 -0.20 -4.22 -15.35
CA GLY A 94 1.16 -3.74 -15.64
C GLY A 94 1.72 -2.73 -14.63
N LEU A 95 0.97 -2.31 -13.60
CA LEU A 95 1.51 -1.42 -12.58
C LEU A 95 2.66 -2.10 -11.83
N LYS A 96 3.75 -1.37 -11.65
CA LYS A 96 4.96 -1.85 -10.98
C LYS A 96 5.15 -1.27 -9.59
N LEU A 97 4.72 -0.04 -9.37
CA LEU A 97 4.96 0.67 -8.12
C LEU A 97 3.73 1.44 -7.66
N SER A 98 3.40 1.31 -6.39
CA SER A 98 2.44 2.16 -5.70
C SER A 98 3.08 2.76 -4.45
N ILE A 99 2.90 4.07 -4.25
CA ILE A 99 3.43 4.83 -3.11
C ILE A 99 2.25 5.52 -2.41
N SER A 100 2.23 5.48 -1.08
CA SER A 100 1.28 6.25 -0.27
C SER A 100 2.05 7.23 0.60
N LEU A 101 1.75 8.51 0.46
CA LEU A 101 2.21 9.59 1.32
C LEU A 101 1.05 9.98 2.23
N ARG A 102 1.22 9.87 3.53
CA ARG A 102 0.18 10.17 4.51
C ARG A 102 0.72 11.04 5.62
N GLU A 103 0.08 12.17 5.89
CA GLU A 103 0.37 12.96 7.09
C GLU A 103 0.10 12.13 8.36
N ASP A 104 1.02 12.22 9.30
CA ASP A 104 0.82 11.63 10.63
C ASP A 104 -0.26 12.42 11.39
N THR A 105 -1.18 11.73 12.07
CA THR A 105 -2.30 12.38 12.76
C THR A 105 -1.87 13.15 14.00
N GLU A 106 -0.80 12.73 14.67
CA GLU A 106 -0.34 13.26 15.94
C GLU A 106 0.86 14.21 15.77
N LYS A 107 1.80 13.84 14.92
CA LYS A 107 3.06 14.58 14.74
C LYS A 107 2.97 15.53 13.55
N PRO A 108 3.23 16.83 13.75
CA PRO A 108 3.32 17.78 12.64
C PRO A 108 4.55 17.49 11.78
N ASN A 109 4.46 17.82 10.51
CA ASN A 109 5.55 17.67 9.53
C ASN A 109 6.15 16.25 9.48
N LEU A 110 5.36 15.25 9.81
CA LEU A 110 5.75 13.85 9.65
C LEU A 110 4.87 13.21 8.58
N ILE A 111 5.51 12.76 7.50
CA ILE A 111 4.87 12.01 6.42
C ILE A 111 5.25 10.53 6.55
N LEU A 112 4.25 9.69 6.68
CA LEU A 112 4.39 8.24 6.65
C LEU A 112 4.35 7.78 5.20
N VAL A 113 5.36 7.04 4.78
CA VAL A 113 5.49 6.55 3.41
C VAL A 113 5.34 5.04 3.39
N SER A 114 4.51 4.54 2.49
CA SER A 114 4.38 3.09 2.24
C SER A 114 4.56 2.83 0.75
N LEU A 115 5.33 1.80 0.41
CA LEU A 115 5.59 1.39 -0.97
C LEU A 115 5.18 -0.07 -1.16
N ARG A 116 4.63 -0.35 -2.33
CA ARG A 116 4.38 -1.71 -2.81
C ARG A 116 4.81 -1.81 -4.26
N SER A 117 5.43 -2.93 -4.60
CA SER A 117 5.88 -3.19 -5.97
C SER A 117 5.52 -4.59 -6.44
N SER A 118 5.56 -4.77 -7.74
CA SER A 118 5.28 -6.02 -8.44
C SER A 118 5.94 -6.02 -9.80
N ASN A 119 5.69 -7.05 -10.62
CA ASN A 119 6.15 -7.13 -12.00
C ASN A 119 7.67 -6.90 -12.16
N GLY A 120 8.47 -7.47 -11.24
CA GLY A 120 9.93 -7.45 -11.30
C GLY A 120 10.60 -6.15 -10.82
N PHE A 121 9.83 -5.16 -10.36
CA PHE A 121 10.39 -3.98 -9.68
C PHE A 121 10.43 -4.20 -8.18
N HIS A 122 11.55 -3.87 -7.54
CA HIS A 122 11.73 -3.97 -6.09
C HIS A 122 11.79 -2.57 -5.46
N CYS A 123 10.82 -2.24 -4.61
CA CYS A 123 10.69 -0.90 -4.03
C CYS A 123 11.59 -0.64 -2.81
N GLN A 124 12.18 -1.67 -2.20
CA GLN A 124 13.01 -1.51 -0.99
C GLN A 124 14.22 -0.58 -1.19
N PRO A 125 15.01 -0.67 -2.28
CA PRO A 125 16.12 0.26 -2.50
C PRO A 125 15.68 1.72 -2.62
N MET A 126 14.52 1.96 -3.26
CA MET A 126 13.92 3.29 -3.35
C MET A 126 13.53 3.81 -1.96
N ALA A 127 12.91 2.97 -1.11
CA ALA A 127 12.54 3.34 0.25
C ALA A 127 13.75 3.76 1.09
N THR A 128 14.85 3.01 1.00
CA THR A 128 16.10 3.32 1.70
C THR A 128 16.72 4.63 1.21
N LYS A 129 16.77 4.82 -0.10
CA LYS A 129 17.49 5.96 -0.70
C LYS A 129 16.76 7.29 -0.55
N PHE A 130 15.41 7.29 -0.65
CA PHE A 130 14.61 8.51 -0.75
C PHE A 130 13.69 8.77 0.44
N PHE A 131 13.31 7.75 1.20
CA PHE A 131 12.24 7.88 2.20
C PHE A 131 12.69 7.56 3.63
N ASN A 132 14.01 7.53 3.89
CA ASN A 132 14.58 7.20 5.21
C ASN A 132 13.96 5.91 5.79
N GLY A 133 13.86 4.88 4.97
CA GLY A 133 13.14 3.68 5.31
C GLY A 133 13.79 2.39 4.85
N GLY A 134 12.97 1.37 4.70
CA GLY A 134 13.39 0.02 4.30
C GLY A 134 12.22 -0.94 4.32
N GLY A 135 12.50 -2.23 4.33
CA GLY A 135 11.49 -3.30 4.35
C GLY A 135 11.89 -4.49 3.50
N HIS A 136 10.88 -5.19 2.99
CA HIS A 136 11.07 -6.30 2.05
C HIS A 136 11.17 -5.81 0.61
N ALA A 137 11.65 -6.65 -0.30
CA ALA A 137 11.83 -6.31 -1.71
C ALA A 137 10.62 -5.58 -2.32
N ASP A 138 9.42 -6.12 -2.12
CA ASP A 138 8.18 -5.64 -2.74
C ASP A 138 7.23 -4.92 -1.77
N ALA A 139 7.63 -4.75 -0.51
CA ALA A 139 6.85 -4.10 0.53
C ALA A 139 7.75 -3.34 1.49
N ALA A 140 7.86 -2.05 1.30
CA ALA A 140 8.74 -1.17 2.06
C ALA A 140 7.97 0.05 2.58
N GLY A 141 8.61 0.80 3.46
CA GLY A 141 8.07 2.04 3.98
C GLY A 141 9.15 2.97 4.46
N GLY A 142 8.76 4.17 4.84
CA GLY A 142 9.70 5.18 5.33
C GLY A 142 9.00 6.32 6.04
N LYS A 143 9.77 7.33 6.43
CA LYS A 143 9.28 8.53 7.11
C LYS A 143 10.05 9.75 6.61
N LEU A 144 9.33 10.81 6.29
CA LEU A 144 9.90 12.09 5.94
C LEU A 144 9.47 13.13 6.97
N HIS A 145 10.42 13.93 7.45
CA HIS A 145 10.17 15.05 8.35
C HIS A 145 10.16 16.34 7.53
N CYS A 146 9.05 16.61 6.85
CA CYS A 146 8.89 17.72 5.92
C CYS A 146 7.40 18.02 5.68
N SER A 147 7.10 19.02 4.87
CA SER A 147 5.73 19.28 4.38
C SER A 147 5.27 18.19 3.38
N MET A 148 3.98 18.15 3.10
CA MET A 148 3.44 17.23 2.09
C MET A 148 3.95 17.58 0.68
N GLU A 149 4.09 18.86 0.38
CA GLU A 149 4.62 19.35 -0.90
C GLU A 149 6.07 18.90 -1.11
N GLU A 150 6.89 19.00 -0.07
CA GLU A 150 8.28 18.52 -0.11
C GLU A 150 8.34 16.99 -0.26
N ALA A 151 7.47 16.26 0.43
CA ALA A 151 7.37 14.80 0.30
C ALA A 151 6.95 14.38 -1.12
N GLU A 152 6.03 15.11 -1.74
CA GLU A 152 5.66 14.89 -3.14
C GLU A 152 6.84 15.14 -4.09
N GLN A 153 7.61 16.22 -3.88
CA GLN A 153 8.82 16.49 -4.68
C GLN A 153 9.87 15.39 -4.53
N VAL A 154 10.06 14.85 -3.31
CA VAL A 154 10.93 13.69 -3.08
C VAL A 154 10.42 12.48 -3.86
N THR A 155 9.10 12.25 -3.87
CA THR A 155 8.48 11.15 -4.60
C THR A 155 8.70 11.27 -6.11
N ILE A 156 8.50 12.45 -6.67
CA ILE A 156 8.75 12.72 -8.10
C ILE A 156 10.23 12.47 -8.44
N LYS A 157 11.15 12.95 -7.61
CA LYS A 157 12.60 12.70 -7.78
C LYS A 157 12.92 11.19 -7.72
N ALA A 158 12.30 10.46 -6.81
CA ALA A 158 12.47 9.02 -6.69
C ALA A 158 11.98 8.30 -7.96
N LEU A 159 10.79 8.64 -8.46
CA LEU A 159 10.23 8.08 -9.69
C LEU A 159 11.14 8.34 -10.89
N LEU A 160 11.65 9.56 -11.04
CA LEU A 160 12.57 9.92 -12.13
C LEU A 160 13.92 9.18 -12.03
N ALA A 161 14.43 8.99 -10.81
CA ALA A 161 15.68 8.26 -10.59
C ALA A 161 15.58 6.77 -10.96
N TYR A 162 14.39 6.18 -10.86
CA TYR A 162 14.12 4.78 -11.20
C TYR A 162 13.37 4.62 -12.54
N ARG A 163 13.28 5.68 -13.34
CA ARG A 163 12.57 5.69 -14.61
C ARG A 163 12.97 4.51 -15.51
N GLY A 164 14.28 4.30 -15.68
CA GLY A 164 14.79 3.23 -16.56
C GLY A 164 14.42 1.81 -16.11
N GLU A 165 14.10 1.59 -14.83
CA GLU A 165 13.63 0.30 -14.31
C GLU A 165 12.09 0.20 -14.39
N LEU A 166 11.39 1.30 -14.19
CA LEU A 166 9.93 1.36 -14.24
C LEU A 166 9.39 1.24 -15.67
N GLU A 167 10.05 1.84 -16.67
CA GLU A 167 9.66 1.80 -18.10
C GLU A 167 10.00 0.45 -18.79
N LYS A 168 10.86 -0.39 -18.23
CA LYS A 168 11.16 -1.71 -18.82
C LYS A 168 9.90 -2.58 -18.80
N ASN A 169 9.53 -3.13 -19.93
CA ASN A 169 8.48 -4.15 -20.06
C ASN A 169 8.93 -5.50 -19.52
#